data_64ef2a9a5288d79d4b28b9f44cb01868
#
_entry.id   64ef2a9a5288d79d4b28b9f44cb01868
#
_cell.length_a   1.000
_cell.length_b   1.000
_cell.length_c   1.000
_cell.angle_alpha   90.00
_cell.angle_beta   90.00
_cell.angle_gamma   90.00
#
_symmetry.space_group_name_H-M   'P 1'
#
loop_
_entity.id
_entity.type
_entity.pdbx_description
1 polymer ?
#
loop_
_entity_poly.entity_id
_entity_poly.type
_entity_poly.pdbx_seq_one_letter_code
_entity_poly.pdbx_strand_id
1 'polypeptide(L)'
;QLGVSLDGVRIENADGFSEPYFAKADKLDVAVKLIPLFSKRVEIAAADFQGAEILLEELANGENNWTFTSAEPDTDDTDGPSNEAGPNSGSDFEAIIPKASLSNSRIKYSNDAEGVVYDVSEINMEASLAGMDAPASLNGSLALNGETIRIRADISSLKSVMESMPFETDVRLDSDYGQISFDGGVEIAQSIQPTGNLSITTNKLSDLANIFEIQLPASSDNAYKALSAD
;
A
#
# COMPACT_ATOMS: atom_id res chain seq x y z
N GLN A 1 26.76 3.14 -0.66
CA GLN A 1 25.63 2.35 -0.15
C GLN A 1 26.13 0.96 0.23
N LEU A 2 25.65 0.44 1.33
CA LEU A 2 25.80 -0.95 1.72
C LEU A 2 24.48 -1.66 1.38
N GLY A 3 24.55 -2.78 0.68
CA GLY A 3 23.39 -3.61 0.36
C GLY A 3 23.33 -4.84 1.27
N VAL A 4 22.13 -5.19 1.69
CA VAL A 4 21.81 -6.45 2.37
C VAL A 4 20.75 -7.15 1.53
N SER A 5 20.98 -8.42 1.22
CA SER A 5 20.02 -9.26 0.49
C SER A 5 19.56 -10.38 1.40
N LEU A 6 18.26 -10.57 1.46
CA LEU A 6 17.59 -11.62 2.24
C LEU A 6 16.72 -12.44 1.30
N ASP A 7 16.87 -13.76 1.33
CA ASP A 7 16.06 -14.69 0.55
C ASP A 7 15.03 -15.38 1.46
N GLY A 8 13.82 -15.59 0.93
CA GLY A 8 12.75 -16.32 1.61
C GLY A 8 12.25 -15.66 2.90
N VAL A 9 12.11 -14.33 2.89
CA VAL A 9 11.59 -13.57 4.03
C VAL A 9 10.14 -13.95 4.29
N ARG A 10 9.75 -14.12 5.58
CA ARG A 10 8.39 -14.44 5.99
C ARG A 10 8.03 -13.71 7.27
N ILE A 11 6.78 -13.31 7.37
CA ILE A 11 6.12 -12.85 8.59
C ILE A 11 5.00 -13.83 8.85
N GLU A 12 5.10 -14.57 9.96
CA GLU A 12 4.08 -15.54 10.34
C GLU A 12 2.77 -14.83 10.69
N ASN A 13 1.68 -15.53 10.48
CA ASN A 13 0.35 -15.08 10.86
C ASN A 13 0.10 -15.39 12.34
N ALA A 14 -0.80 -14.65 12.97
CA ALA A 14 -1.29 -15.01 14.27
C ALA A 14 -2.15 -16.29 14.20
N ASP A 15 -2.29 -16.99 15.33
CA ASP A 15 -3.16 -18.16 15.43
C ASP A 15 -4.62 -17.78 15.12
N GLY A 16 -5.30 -18.64 14.39
CA GLY A 16 -6.73 -18.48 14.07
C GLY A 16 -7.03 -17.98 12.65
N PHE A 17 -6.03 -17.51 11.92
CA PHE A 17 -6.15 -17.13 10.52
C PHE A 17 -5.93 -18.32 9.58
N SER A 18 -6.45 -18.20 8.33
CA SER A 18 -6.48 -19.33 7.40
C SER A 18 -5.11 -19.70 6.84
N GLU A 19 -4.22 -18.73 6.70
CA GLU A 19 -2.90 -18.92 6.10
C GLU A 19 -1.79 -18.88 7.16
N PRO A 20 -0.69 -19.63 6.98
CA PRO A 20 0.37 -19.73 7.99
C PRO A 20 1.24 -18.45 8.07
N TYR A 21 1.16 -17.56 7.11
CA TYR A 21 1.91 -16.30 7.09
C TYR A 21 1.03 -15.13 6.64
N PHE A 22 1.28 -14.00 7.28
CA PHE A 22 0.74 -12.69 6.91
C PHE A 22 1.39 -12.16 5.64
N ALA A 23 2.71 -12.28 5.54
CA ALA A 23 3.47 -11.85 4.38
C ALA A 23 4.70 -12.72 4.14
N LYS A 24 5.08 -12.83 2.88
CA LYS A 24 6.33 -13.45 2.44
C LYS A 24 6.91 -12.70 1.25
N ALA A 25 8.21 -12.87 1.00
CA ALA A 25 8.86 -12.43 -0.21
C ALA A 25 9.96 -13.44 -0.60
N ASP A 26 10.11 -13.69 -1.89
CA ASP A 26 11.19 -14.54 -2.41
C ASP A 26 12.54 -13.91 -2.12
N LYS A 27 12.61 -12.57 -2.30
CA LYS A 27 13.83 -11.82 -2.05
C LYS A 27 13.50 -10.38 -1.57
N LEU A 28 14.33 -9.90 -0.64
CA LEU A 28 14.36 -8.52 -0.17
C LEU A 28 15.77 -7.96 -0.24
N ASP A 29 15.99 -6.99 -1.10
CA ASP A 29 17.24 -6.23 -1.18
C ASP A 29 17.07 -4.88 -0.49
N VAL A 30 17.88 -4.61 0.54
CA VAL A 30 17.85 -3.36 1.28
C VAL A 30 19.17 -2.61 1.09
N ALA A 31 19.10 -1.38 0.64
CA ALA A 31 20.24 -0.47 0.56
C ALA A 31 20.25 0.48 1.76
N VAL A 32 21.41 0.59 2.43
CA VAL A 32 21.60 1.39 3.63
C VAL A 32 22.60 2.52 3.35
N LYS A 33 22.37 3.71 3.91
CA LYS A 33 23.29 4.83 3.83
C LYS A 33 24.47 4.62 4.76
N LEU A 34 25.72 4.71 4.23
CA LEU A 34 26.92 4.44 5.01
C LEU A 34 27.26 5.55 6.03
N ILE A 35 27.05 6.82 5.67
CA ILE A 35 27.43 7.94 6.54
C ILE A 35 26.71 7.93 7.89
N PRO A 36 25.39 7.71 7.96
CA PRO A 36 24.66 7.58 9.22
C PRO A 36 25.13 6.41 10.09
N LEU A 37 25.62 5.31 9.47
CA LEU A 37 26.14 4.15 10.20
C LEU A 37 27.34 4.50 11.09
N PHE A 38 28.21 5.42 10.69
CA PHE A 38 29.30 5.89 11.53
C PHE A 38 28.80 6.61 12.80
N SER A 39 27.58 7.12 12.78
CA SER A 39 26.89 7.72 13.92
C SER A 39 25.94 6.75 14.62
N LYS A 40 26.05 5.44 14.36
CA LYS A 40 25.19 4.37 14.90
C LYS A 40 23.71 4.53 14.54
N ARG A 41 23.39 5.23 13.44
CA ARG A 41 22.03 5.35 12.90
C ARG A 41 21.91 4.53 11.63
N VAL A 42 20.85 3.74 11.55
CA VAL A 42 20.51 2.96 10.34
C VAL A 42 19.50 3.78 9.53
N GLU A 43 19.90 4.23 8.35
CA GLU A 43 19.01 4.90 7.40
C GLU A 43 18.90 4.08 6.13
N ILE A 44 17.66 3.64 5.82
CA ILE A 44 17.36 2.91 4.58
C ILE A 44 17.40 3.90 3.42
N ALA A 45 18.03 3.52 2.33
CA ALA A 45 18.08 4.30 1.10
C ALA A 45 17.11 3.76 0.05
N ALA A 46 16.92 2.43 0.02
CA ALA A 46 15.97 1.78 -0.86
C ALA A 46 15.62 0.38 -0.30
N ALA A 47 14.45 -0.12 -0.67
CA ALA A 47 14.02 -1.50 -0.42
C ALA A 47 13.36 -2.06 -1.68
N ASP A 48 13.86 -3.20 -2.17
CA ASP A 48 13.37 -3.88 -3.36
C ASP A 48 12.82 -5.24 -2.95
N PHE A 49 11.53 -5.47 -3.18
CA PHE A 49 10.85 -6.72 -2.87
C PHE A 49 10.55 -7.47 -4.16
N GLN A 50 10.92 -8.74 -4.22
CA GLN A 50 10.64 -9.63 -5.35
C GLN A 50 9.75 -10.77 -4.88
N GLY A 51 8.67 -11.03 -5.62
CA GLY A 51 7.72 -12.09 -5.31
C GLY A 51 7.05 -11.91 -3.94
N ALA A 52 6.80 -10.66 -3.53
CA ALA A 52 6.12 -10.39 -2.28
C ALA A 52 4.65 -10.83 -2.38
N GLU A 53 4.17 -11.55 -1.38
CA GLU A 53 2.77 -11.92 -1.23
C GLU A 53 2.31 -11.47 0.15
N ILE A 54 1.25 -10.66 0.18
CA ILE A 54 0.62 -10.13 1.40
C ILE A 54 -0.79 -10.69 1.46
N LEU A 55 -1.13 -11.32 2.57
CA LEU A 55 -2.42 -11.99 2.80
C LEU A 55 -3.14 -11.27 3.94
N LEU A 56 -4.06 -10.39 3.58
CA LEU A 56 -4.89 -9.62 4.52
C LEU A 56 -6.19 -10.39 4.75
N GLU A 57 -6.48 -10.76 5.99
CA GLU A 57 -7.67 -11.51 6.36
C GLU A 57 -8.39 -10.83 7.52
N GLU A 58 -9.68 -10.61 7.35
CA GLU A 58 -10.61 -10.14 8.37
C GLU A 58 -11.64 -11.22 8.63
N LEU A 59 -11.66 -11.71 9.87
CA LEU A 59 -12.56 -12.77 10.33
C LEU A 59 -13.98 -12.23 10.55
N ALA A 60 -14.95 -13.12 10.58
CA ALA A 60 -16.36 -12.77 10.82
C ALA A 60 -16.63 -12.07 12.17
N ASN A 61 -15.71 -12.16 13.14
CA ASN A 61 -15.79 -11.48 14.43
C ASN A 61 -15.17 -10.06 14.40
N GLY A 62 -14.62 -9.62 13.25
CA GLY A 62 -13.95 -8.33 13.07
C GLY A 62 -12.46 -8.32 13.45
N GLU A 63 -11.91 -9.46 13.89
CA GLU A 63 -10.46 -9.59 14.06
C GLU A 63 -9.75 -9.60 12.69
N ASN A 64 -8.59 -8.98 12.63
CA ASN A 64 -7.79 -8.93 11.40
C ASN A 64 -6.32 -9.25 11.69
N ASN A 65 -5.61 -9.73 10.67
CA ASN A 65 -4.23 -10.20 10.81
C ASN A 65 -3.17 -9.10 10.62
N TRP A 66 -3.57 -7.85 10.37
CA TRP A 66 -2.64 -6.71 10.22
C TRP A 66 -2.61 -5.78 11.44
N THR A 67 -3.40 -6.05 12.47
CA THR A 67 -3.33 -5.34 13.75
C THR A 67 -2.35 -6.06 14.67
N PHE A 68 -1.11 -5.56 14.71
CA PHE A 68 -0.07 -6.10 15.59
C PHE A 68 -0.20 -5.46 16.97
N THR A 69 -0.63 -6.23 17.98
CA THR A 69 -0.51 -5.82 19.38
C THR A 69 0.96 -5.96 19.78
N SER A 70 1.58 -4.86 20.17
CA SER A 70 2.89 -4.94 20.82
C SER A 70 2.72 -5.78 22.08
N ALA A 71 3.35 -6.95 22.16
CA ALA A 71 3.44 -7.70 23.39
C ALA A 71 4.13 -6.77 24.39
N GLU A 72 3.43 -6.39 25.47
CA GLU A 72 4.09 -5.80 26.62
C GLU A 72 5.15 -6.81 27.07
N PRO A 73 6.42 -6.40 27.33
CA PRO A 73 7.38 -7.34 27.87
C PRO A 73 6.83 -7.84 29.22
N ASP A 74 6.65 -9.16 29.32
CA ASP A 74 6.32 -9.81 30.57
C ASP A 74 7.29 -9.34 31.66
N THR A 75 6.82 -8.46 32.53
CA THR A 75 7.52 -8.07 33.74
C THR A 75 7.27 -9.09 34.83
N ASP A 76 7.84 -10.27 34.67
CA ASP A 76 7.98 -11.22 35.76
C ASP A 76 9.37 -11.87 35.67
N ASP A 77 10.37 -11.14 36.19
CA ASP A 77 11.46 -11.75 36.95
C ASP A 77 12.24 -10.66 37.69
N THR A 78 12.06 -10.69 38.98
CA THR A 78 12.81 -9.98 40.02
C THR A 78 14.25 -10.49 40.13
N ASP A 79 15.16 -9.53 40.37
CA ASP A 79 16.55 -9.69 40.84
C ASP A 79 17.67 -9.81 39.76
N GLY A 80 18.10 -8.65 39.30
CA GLY A 80 19.42 -8.43 38.73
C GLY A 80 19.78 -6.94 38.79
N PRO A 81 21.05 -6.55 39.06
CA PRO A 81 21.39 -5.16 39.39
C PRO A 81 21.10 -4.22 38.24
N SER A 82 20.39 -3.14 38.60
CA SER A 82 20.07 -2.00 37.75
C SER A 82 21.34 -1.46 37.07
N ASN A 83 21.47 -1.74 35.79
CA ASN A 83 22.33 -0.99 34.89
C ASN A 83 21.54 0.21 34.39
N GLU A 84 22.05 1.37 34.72
CA GLU A 84 21.48 2.68 34.44
C GLU A 84 21.10 2.85 32.96
N ALA A 85 19.89 3.38 32.79
CA ALA A 85 19.39 4.20 31.69
C ALA A 85 20.15 4.09 30.36
N GLY A 86 19.71 3.19 29.53
CA GLY A 86 19.77 3.38 28.09
C GLY A 86 18.81 4.51 27.68
N PRO A 87 19.15 5.32 26.69
CA PRO A 87 18.34 6.47 26.32
C PRO A 87 16.97 6.02 25.84
N ASN A 88 15.95 6.59 26.45
CA ASN A 88 14.53 6.64 26.11
C ASN A 88 14.10 5.73 24.94
N SER A 89 13.36 4.70 25.27
CA SER A 89 12.55 3.90 24.34
C SER A 89 11.28 4.66 23.95
N GLY A 90 11.47 5.83 23.40
CA GLY A 90 10.53 6.58 22.60
C GLY A 90 11.19 6.76 21.25
N SER A 91 11.58 5.68 20.59
CA SER A 91 12.04 5.75 19.23
C SER A 91 10.79 5.85 18.37
N ASP A 92 10.37 7.08 18.05
CA ASP A 92 9.76 7.36 16.77
C ASP A 92 10.75 6.83 15.70
N PHE A 93 10.64 5.54 15.40
CA PHE A 93 11.32 4.94 14.28
C PHE A 93 10.58 5.44 13.03
N GLU A 94 10.87 6.68 12.68
CA GLU A 94 10.45 7.25 11.41
C GLU A 94 11.32 6.59 10.31
N ALA A 95 11.06 5.32 10.05
CA ALA A 95 11.73 4.56 9.00
C ALA A 95 11.17 5.01 7.65
N ILE A 96 11.63 6.15 7.18
CA ILE A 96 11.34 6.60 5.81
C ILE A 96 12.16 5.73 4.87
N ILE A 97 11.47 5.03 3.97
CA ILE A 97 12.09 4.32 2.84
C ILE A 97 11.96 5.23 1.62
N PRO A 98 13.02 5.97 1.22
CA PRO A 98 12.93 6.96 0.14
C PRO A 98 12.58 6.38 -1.21
N LYS A 99 12.91 5.11 -1.42
CA LYS A 99 12.58 4.35 -2.63
C LYS A 99 12.21 2.93 -2.24
N ALA A 100 11.07 2.47 -2.72
CA ALA A 100 10.64 1.09 -2.61
C ALA A 100 10.20 0.57 -3.97
N SER A 101 10.50 -0.69 -4.27
CA SER A 101 9.95 -1.37 -5.43
C SER A 101 9.35 -2.72 -5.06
N LEU A 102 8.30 -3.08 -5.80
CA LEU A 102 7.66 -4.38 -5.80
C LEU A 102 7.80 -4.97 -7.20
N SER A 103 8.24 -6.20 -7.31
CA SER A 103 8.32 -6.93 -8.57
C SER A 103 7.59 -8.26 -8.44
N ASN A 104 6.71 -8.57 -9.41
CA ASN A 104 5.96 -9.82 -9.45
C ASN A 104 5.30 -10.18 -8.11
N SER A 105 4.65 -9.20 -7.51
CA SER A 105 4.07 -9.29 -6.17
C SER A 105 2.56 -9.48 -6.23
N ARG A 106 1.95 -9.88 -5.11
CA ARG A 106 0.51 -10.13 -4.98
C ARG A 106 0.00 -9.64 -3.63
N ILE A 107 -1.21 -9.12 -3.61
CA ILE A 107 -1.95 -8.79 -2.39
C ILE A 107 -3.31 -9.45 -2.49
N LYS A 108 -3.66 -10.26 -1.49
CA LYS A 108 -4.98 -10.84 -1.35
C LYS A 108 -5.62 -10.29 -0.08
N TYR A 109 -6.86 -9.83 -0.19
CA TYR A 109 -7.70 -9.44 0.94
C TYR A 109 -8.93 -10.33 0.98
N SER A 110 -9.27 -10.83 2.16
CA SER A 110 -10.52 -11.56 2.40
C SER A 110 -11.23 -11.00 3.62
N ASN A 111 -12.56 -10.88 3.52
CA ASN A 111 -13.46 -10.52 4.62
C ASN A 111 -14.52 -11.60 4.74
N ASP A 112 -14.46 -12.39 5.82
CA ASP A 112 -15.33 -13.53 6.04
C ASP A 112 -16.78 -13.09 6.35
N ALA A 113 -16.95 -11.94 7.02
CA ALA A 113 -18.29 -11.43 7.36
C ALA A 113 -19.07 -11.00 6.12
N GLU A 114 -18.39 -10.43 5.14
CA GLU A 114 -19.00 -9.94 3.91
C GLU A 114 -18.92 -10.96 2.75
N GLY A 115 -18.10 -12.01 2.91
CA GLY A 115 -17.85 -13.00 1.86
C GLY A 115 -17.11 -12.42 0.65
N VAL A 116 -16.30 -11.40 0.87
CA VAL A 116 -15.59 -10.67 -0.18
C VAL A 116 -14.13 -11.15 -0.25
N VAL A 117 -13.62 -11.32 -1.47
CA VAL A 117 -12.20 -11.61 -1.73
C VAL A 117 -11.72 -10.72 -2.86
N TYR A 118 -10.71 -9.91 -2.58
CA TYR A 118 -9.97 -9.16 -3.60
C TYR A 118 -8.60 -9.79 -3.80
N ASP A 119 -8.22 -10.00 -5.06
CA ASP A 119 -6.95 -10.60 -5.44
C ASP A 119 -6.27 -9.73 -6.51
N VAL A 120 -5.23 -9.04 -6.10
CA VAL A 120 -4.42 -8.19 -6.96
C VAL A 120 -3.08 -8.86 -7.17
N SER A 121 -2.76 -9.18 -8.41
CA SER A 121 -1.55 -9.92 -8.80
C SER A 121 -0.69 -9.14 -9.78
N GLU A 122 0.46 -9.72 -10.16
CA GLU A 122 1.41 -9.12 -11.10
C GLU A 122 1.78 -7.68 -10.73
N ILE A 123 1.84 -7.38 -9.43
CA ILE A 123 2.17 -6.05 -8.93
C ILE A 123 3.64 -5.76 -9.22
N ASN A 124 3.86 -4.76 -10.07
CA ASN A 124 5.16 -4.22 -10.40
C ASN A 124 5.10 -2.71 -10.18
N MET A 125 5.57 -2.25 -9.03
CA MET A 125 5.41 -0.87 -8.57
C MET A 125 6.73 -0.28 -8.09
N GLU A 126 6.90 1.00 -8.34
CA GLU A 126 7.96 1.83 -7.78
C GLU A 126 7.33 2.97 -6.98
N ALA A 127 7.76 3.14 -5.75
CA ALA A 127 7.36 4.24 -4.89
C ALA A 127 8.56 5.10 -4.51
N SER A 128 8.37 6.41 -4.44
CA SER A 128 9.35 7.32 -3.89
C SER A 128 8.72 8.22 -2.84
N LEU A 129 9.45 8.42 -1.74
CA LEU A 129 9.03 9.22 -0.59
C LEU A 129 10.23 10.01 -0.07
N ALA A 130 10.28 11.29 -0.36
CA ALA A 130 11.40 12.14 0.08
C ALA A 130 11.35 12.47 1.58
N GLY A 131 10.17 12.34 2.21
CA GLY A 131 9.89 12.59 3.63
C GLY A 131 8.40 12.52 3.88
N MET A 132 7.99 12.44 5.14
CA MET A 132 6.57 12.33 5.50
C MET A 132 5.76 13.56 5.07
N ASP A 133 6.33 14.76 5.22
CA ASP A 133 5.73 16.03 4.80
C ASP A 133 6.08 16.42 3.34
N ALA A 134 6.81 15.57 2.62
CA ALA A 134 7.22 15.79 1.23
C ALA A 134 6.31 15.05 0.26
N PRO A 135 6.30 15.46 -1.02
CA PRO A 135 5.59 14.72 -2.05
C PRO A 135 6.04 13.25 -2.15
N ALA A 136 5.08 12.37 -2.35
CA ALA A 136 5.32 10.96 -2.63
C ALA A 136 4.72 10.59 -3.98
N SER A 137 5.35 9.66 -4.67
CA SER A 137 4.90 9.15 -5.96
C SER A 137 4.86 7.64 -6.00
N LEU A 138 3.90 7.10 -6.74
CA LEU A 138 3.73 5.69 -7.05
C LEU A 138 3.59 5.53 -8.56
N ASN A 139 4.32 4.59 -9.16
CA ASN A 139 4.22 4.32 -10.58
C ASN A 139 4.42 2.83 -10.84
N GLY A 140 3.62 2.25 -11.74
CA GLY A 140 3.77 0.84 -12.07
C GLY A 140 2.54 0.22 -12.71
N SER A 141 2.38 -1.08 -12.51
CA SER A 141 1.25 -1.85 -13.01
C SER A 141 0.87 -2.98 -12.05
N LEU A 142 -0.37 -3.41 -12.17
CA LEU A 142 -0.91 -4.58 -11.48
C LEU A 142 -1.95 -5.26 -12.38
N ALA A 143 -2.32 -6.50 -12.05
CA ALA A 143 -3.47 -7.18 -12.63
C ALA A 143 -4.60 -7.23 -11.59
N LEU A 144 -5.77 -6.73 -11.98
CA LEU A 144 -7.01 -6.79 -11.22
C LEU A 144 -8.08 -7.47 -12.09
N ASN A 145 -8.69 -8.54 -11.57
CA ASN A 145 -9.67 -9.35 -12.29
C ASN A 145 -9.16 -9.84 -13.68
N GLY A 146 -7.85 -10.09 -13.79
CA GLY A 146 -7.19 -10.54 -15.03
C GLY A 146 -6.84 -9.44 -16.03
N GLU A 147 -7.15 -8.18 -15.71
CA GLU A 147 -6.87 -7.03 -16.57
C GLU A 147 -5.66 -6.23 -16.02
N THR A 148 -4.74 -5.88 -16.92
CA THR A 148 -3.58 -5.07 -16.54
C THR A 148 -3.94 -3.60 -16.41
N ILE A 149 -3.71 -3.04 -15.25
CA ILE A 149 -3.88 -1.61 -14.94
C ILE A 149 -2.51 -0.99 -14.71
N ARG A 150 -2.18 0.06 -15.46
CA ARG A 150 -1.02 0.92 -15.20
C ARG A 150 -1.48 2.05 -14.30
N ILE A 151 -0.69 2.31 -13.27
CA ILE A 151 -1.02 3.31 -12.24
C ILE A 151 0.11 4.33 -12.16
N ARG A 152 -0.26 5.59 -12.12
CA ARG A 152 0.58 6.68 -11.64
C ARG A 152 -0.20 7.46 -10.62
N ALA A 153 0.41 7.72 -9.46
CA ALA A 153 -0.17 8.54 -8.43
C ALA A 153 0.93 9.42 -7.79
N ASP A 154 0.62 10.69 -7.65
CA ASP A 154 1.43 11.66 -6.94
C ASP A 154 0.56 12.26 -5.82
N ILE A 155 1.10 12.36 -4.60
CA ILE A 155 0.44 13.00 -3.46
C ILE A 155 1.34 14.06 -2.86
N SER A 156 0.76 15.15 -2.36
CA SER A 156 1.52 16.26 -1.79
C SER A 156 2.22 15.93 -0.48
N SER A 157 1.65 15.04 0.34
CA SER A 157 2.18 14.64 1.64
C SER A 157 1.59 13.32 2.12
N LEU A 158 2.44 12.34 2.43
CA LEU A 158 1.98 11.08 3.03
C LEU A 158 1.46 11.29 4.45
N LYS A 159 2.06 12.20 5.21
CA LYS A 159 1.61 12.57 6.55
C LYS A 159 0.17 13.08 6.54
N SER A 160 -0.18 13.97 5.58
CA SER A 160 -1.54 14.48 5.46
C SER A 160 -2.55 13.34 5.23
N VAL A 161 -2.19 12.34 4.42
CA VAL A 161 -3.04 11.15 4.21
C VAL A 161 -3.22 10.37 5.52
N MET A 162 -2.13 10.09 6.26
CA MET A 162 -2.15 9.31 7.50
C MET A 162 -2.89 10.02 8.64
N GLU A 163 -2.78 11.35 8.72
CA GLU A 163 -3.43 12.17 9.74
C GLU A 163 -4.83 12.65 9.32
N SER A 164 -5.35 12.14 8.20
CA SER A 164 -6.66 12.51 7.63
C SER A 164 -6.81 14.03 7.41
N MET A 165 -5.69 14.70 7.09
CA MET A 165 -5.68 16.11 6.70
C MET A 165 -5.88 16.24 5.18
N PRO A 166 -6.36 17.39 4.69
CA PRO A 166 -6.47 17.65 3.25
C PRO A 166 -5.11 17.54 2.54
N PHE A 167 -5.10 16.93 1.36
CA PHE A 167 -3.91 16.80 0.51
C PHE A 167 -4.27 16.92 -0.97
N GLU A 168 -3.31 17.32 -1.80
CA GLU A 168 -3.43 17.34 -3.25
C GLU A 168 -2.92 16.03 -3.83
N THR A 169 -3.57 15.58 -4.91
CA THR A 169 -3.19 14.36 -5.62
C THR A 169 -3.43 14.46 -7.12
N ASP A 170 -2.56 13.84 -7.91
CA ASP A 170 -2.76 13.51 -9.31
C ASP A 170 -2.74 11.98 -9.43
N VAL A 171 -3.82 11.40 -9.91
CA VAL A 171 -3.93 9.94 -10.11
C VAL A 171 -4.32 9.67 -11.55
N ARG A 172 -3.62 8.71 -12.17
CA ARG A 172 -3.93 8.22 -13.50
C ARG A 172 -3.91 6.69 -13.51
N LEU A 173 -4.98 6.13 -14.04
CA LEU A 173 -5.17 4.71 -14.28
C LEU A 173 -5.36 4.50 -15.78
N ASP A 174 -4.55 3.64 -16.38
CA ASP A 174 -4.64 3.26 -17.78
C ASP A 174 -4.87 1.75 -17.89
N SER A 175 -5.87 1.34 -18.66
CA SER A 175 -6.18 -0.06 -19.01
C SER A 175 -6.44 -0.19 -20.51
N ASP A 176 -6.61 -1.41 -20.98
CA ASP A 176 -6.97 -1.66 -22.37
C ASP A 176 -8.38 -1.15 -22.74
N TYR A 177 -9.23 -0.90 -21.75
CA TYR A 177 -10.60 -0.39 -21.93
C TYR A 177 -10.73 1.12 -21.78
N GLY A 178 -9.69 1.79 -21.29
CA GLY A 178 -9.72 3.24 -21.16
C GLY A 178 -8.82 3.77 -20.08
N GLN A 179 -8.96 5.06 -19.84
CA GLN A 179 -8.19 5.84 -18.90
C GLN A 179 -9.12 6.56 -17.91
N ILE A 180 -8.71 6.57 -16.64
CA ILE A 180 -9.30 7.40 -15.60
C ILE A 180 -8.19 8.30 -15.07
N SER A 181 -8.44 9.58 -14.92
CA SER A 181 -7.54 10.50 -14.24
C SER A 181 -8.28 11.44 -13.31
N PHE A 182 -7.67 11.74 -12.19
CA PHE A 182 -8.14 12.71 -11.22
C PHE A 182 -6.99 13.63 -10.81
N ASP A 183 -7.23 14.92 -10.85
CA ASP A 183 -6.31 15.96 -10.39
C ASP A 183 -7.07 16.91 -9.44
N GLY A 184 -6.60 17.03 -8.20
CA GLY A 184 -7.25 17.89 -7.21
C GLY A 184 -6.97 17.55 -5.77
N GLY A 185 -7.71 18.20 -4.89
CA GLY A 185 -7.66 18.03 -3.45
C GLY A 185 -8.56 16.88 -2.97
N VAL A 186 -8.10 16.21 -1.92
CA VAL A 186 -8.87 15.19 -1.21
C VAL A 186 -8.90 15.54 0.27
N GLU A 187 -10.09 15.54 0.86
CA GLU A 187 -10.30 15.64 2.29
C GLU A 187 -10.85 14.31 2.83
N ILE A 188 -10.22 13.79 3.89
CA ILE A 188 -10.64 12.56 4.57
C ILE A 188 -11.28 12.95 5.89
N ALA A 189 -12.62 12.97 5.95
CA ALA A 189 -13.37 13.22 7.17
C ALA A 189 -14.15 11.97 7.58
N GLN A 190 -15.49 12.02 7.60
CA GLN A 190 -16.33 10.82 7.78
C GLN A 190 -16.44 9.99 6.48
N SER A 191 -16.11 10.60 5.36
CA SER A 191 -16.03 10.02 4.03
C SER A 191 -14.93 10.72 3.23
N ILE A 192 -14.45 10.07 2.16
CA ILE A 192 -13.51 10.67 1.22
C ILE A 192 -14.26 11.70 0.38
N GLN A 193 -13.79 12.95 0.39
CA GLN A 193 -14.39 14.08 -0.34
C GLN A 193 -13.37 14.63 -1.36
N PRO A 194 -13.43 14.16 -2.62
CA PRO A 194 -12.58 14.69 -3.68
C PRO A 194 -13.13 16.01 -4.20
N THR A 195 -12.25 16.98 -4.47
CA THR A 195 -12.56 18.26 -5.11
C THR A 195 -11.55 18.52 -6.20
N GLY A 196 -11.96 18.46 -7.46
CA GLY A 196 -11.04 18.60 -8.59
C GLY A 196 -11.63 18.15 -9.90
N ASN A 197 -10.78 17.76 -10.83
CA ASN A 197 -11.14 17.36 -12.18
C ASN A 197 -11.04 15.84 -12.31
N LEU A 198 -12.15 15.17 -12.56
CA LEU A 198 -12.21 13.76 -12.93
C LEU A 198 -12.40 13.67 -14.44
N SER A 199 -11.52 12.95 -15.12
CA SER A 199 -11.63 12.64 -16.54
C SER A 199 -11.69 11.13 -16.75
N ILE A 200 -12.64 10.68 -17.56
CA ILE A 200 -12.79 9.28 -17.97
C ILE A 200 -12.82 9.24 -19.48
N THR A 201 -11.86 8.55 -20.08
CA THR A 201 -11.79 8.34 -21.53
C THR A 201 -11.91 6.86 -21.81
N THR A 202 -12.99 6.42 -22.45
CA THR A 202 -13.24 5.01 -22.76
C THR A 202 -14.15 4.88 -23.98
N ASN A 203 -13.97 3.83 -24.76
CA ASN A 203 -14.90 3.41 -25.80
C ASN A 203 -15.84 2.27 -25.33
N LYS A 204 -15.65 1.79 -24.09
CA LYS A 204 -16.38 0.66 -23.49
C LYS A 204 -16.53 0.87 -21.98
N LEU A 205 -17.41 1.79 -21.60
CA LEU A 205 -17.61 2.15 -20.19
C LEU A 205 -18.01 0.95 -19.32
N SER A 206 -18.83 0.04 -19.87
CA SER A 206 -19.23 -1.18 -19.15
C SER A 206 -18.04 -2.09 -18.83
N ASP A 207 -17.10 -2.25 -19.77
CA ASP A 207 -15.95 -3.12 -19.59
C ASP A 207 -14.97 -2.46 -18.57
N LEU A 208 -14.78 -1.14 -18.68
CA LEU A 208 -13.99 -0.38 -17.71
C LEU A 208 -14.59 -0.46 -16.29
N ALA A 209 -15.92 -0.33 -16.15
CA ALA A 209 -16.61 -0.44 -14.86
C ALA A 209 -16.51 -1.86 -14.28
N ASN A 210 -16.55 -2.89 -15.12
CA ASN A 210 -16.44 -4.28 -14.70
C ASN A 210 -15.08 -4.61 -14.07
N ILE A 211 -13.99 -3.95 -14.49
CA ILE A 211 -12.65 -4.13 -13.88
C ILE A 211 -12.72 -3.83 -12.37
N PHE A 212 -13.47 -2.79 -12.00
CA PHE A 212 -13.60 -2.32 -10.61
C PHE A 212 -14.87 -2.84 -9.92
N GLU A 213 -15.59 -3.80 -10.53
CA GLU A 213 -16.86 -4.37 -10.04
C GLU A 213 -17.94 -3.33 -9.80
N ILE A 214 -17.86 -2.18 -10.50
CA ILE A 214 -18.85 -1.10 -10.40
C ILE A 214 -20.07 -1.47 -11.21
N GLN A 215 -21.23 -1.61 -10.53
CA GLN A 215 -22.50 -1.82 -11.20
C GLN A 215 -23.03 -0.50 -11.77
N LEU A 216 -23.03 -0.39 -13.09
CA LEU A 216 -23.65 0.75 -13.76
C LEU A 216 -25.16 0.63 -13.68
N PRO A 217 -25.90 1.74 -13.49
CA PRO A 217 -27.36 1.72 -13.57
C PRO A 217 -27.80 1.16 -14.92
N ALA A 218 -28.88 0.38 -14.92
CA ALA A 218 -29.49 -0.15 -16.15
C ALA A 218 -30.07 1.03 -16.96
N SER A 219 -29.21 1.71 -17.70
CA SER A 219 -29.61 2.70 -18.71
C SER A 219 -29.40 2.08 -20.10
N SER A 220 -30.25 2.49 -21.03
CA SER A 220 -30.11 2.01 -22.41
C SER A 220 -28.66 2.24 -22.89
N ASP A 221 -28.07 1.27 -23.58
CA ASP A 221 -26.70 1.28 -24.17
C ASP A 221 -26.33 2.57 -24.93
N ASN A 222 -27.31 3.40 -25.27
CA ASN A 222 -27.14 4.66 -25.99
C ASN A 222 -26.70 5.84 -25.09
N ALA A 223 -26.97 5.81 -23.78
CA ALA A 223 -26.60 6.91 -22.89
C ALA A 223 -25.07 6.96 -22.66
N TYR A 224 -24.38 5.82 -22.72
CA TYR A 224 -22.94 5.74 -22.51
C TYR A 224 -22.12 5.92 -23.80
N LYS A 225 -22.76 5.76 -24.99
CA LYS A 225 -22.12 6.06 -26.28
C LYS A 225 -21.96 7.56 -26.54
N ALA A 226 -22.74 8.40 -25.84
CA ALA A 226 -22.70 9.84 -26.01
C ALA A 226 -21.54 10.51 -25.22
N LEU A 227 -20.90 9.82 -24.27
CA LEU A 227 -19.78 10.33 -23.49
C LEU A 227 -18.40 10.18 -24.18
N SER A 228 -18.37 9.52 -25.35
CA SER A 228 -17.12 9.31 -26.09
C SER A 228 -16.96 10.23 -27.32
N ALA A 229 -17.75 11.28 -27.43
CA ALA A 229 -17.78 12.16 -28.59
C ALA A 229 -17.63 13.62 -28.18
N ASP A 230 -16.45 14.01 -27.66
CA ASP A 230 -15.90 15.38 -27.78
C ASP A 230 -14.41 15.40 -27.50
#